data_3f94cf7032678e0cf710800e6d937ef2
#
_entry.id   3f94cf7032678e0cf710800e6d937ef2
#
_cell.length_a   1.000
_cell.length_b   1.000
_cell.length_c   1.000
_cell.angle_alpha   90.00
_cell.angle_beta   90.00
_cell.angle_gamma   90.00
#
_symmetry.space_group_name_H-M   'P 1'
#
loop_
_entity.id
_entity.type
_entity.pdbx_description
1 polymer ?
#
loop_
_entity_poly.entity_id
_entity_poly.type
_entity_poly.pdbx_seq_one_letter_code
_entity_poly.pdbx_strand_id
1 'polypeptide(L)'
;MKDINTSRRALLRRGLVGGAAALATTSMVGVANATTKTPKFDRIVDVIVVGSGFAGLAAALQARLSGQEVLLLEKMPVIGGNSAINGGAFAVAGSPLQAKEGIKDSPELMMQDMIKSGRGLSHVDLLKMLVEGTRPAFDFVVQHGVKFKPFVQHFGGHSVPRIMQTVESTGGGITRPLADSCREKGVDIHMRAKMEDFVRDEKTGRVIGLVVRESYQFPDENSGVIQTYGARRGVVMATGGFSRNLAFRMMQDPQLDDRLDSTNHMGATGEGLIAMLNAGGAPVQIDQIQLGPWSSPDEKGFGLVSQFNTIAGFPKGIMVDPRTGKRFCNELADRKARTDAILSLEENGKPVYPICFTDKKGVEKAQTLANGLKYNVIWEFRTIEALAKHFGMPVDALVKTVKDWNAAVKAGEDKAFGRPLALAIQLDKAPFYACRVWPKVHYCMGGVAIDTKAQVLTAMGQVIPGLYAAGECTGGTHGASRLGGCAIADGLVFGRIAAQNVSKNDPYTFA
;
A
#
# COMPACT_ATOMS: atom_id res chain seq x y z
N MET A 1 -16.55 8.05 36.37
CA MET A 1 -16.44 6.60 36.19
C MET A 1 -17.61 5.86 36.86
N LYS A 2 -18.86 6.15 36.49
CA LYS A 2 -20.06 5.49 37.06
C LYS A 2 -21.22 5.63 36.08
N ASP A 3 -21.22 5.12 34.86
CA ASP A 3 -22.44 5.02 34.02
C ASP A 3 -22.30 4.12 32.78
N ILE A 4 -21.17 3.46 32.62
CA ILE A 4 -20.96 2.54 31.43
C ILE A 4 -21.38 1.09 31.75
N ASN A 5 -21.60 0.74 33.01
CA ASN A 5 -21.87 -0.65 33.42
C ASN A 5 -23.36 -1.03 33.44
N THR A 6 -24.28 -0.08 33.31
CA THR A 6 -25.74 -0.37 33.34
C THR A 6 -26.30 -0.69 31.95
N SER A 7 -25.67 -0.25 30.89
CA SER A 7 -26.13 -0.46 29.51
C SER A 7 -25.86 -1.90 28.99
N ARG A 8 -24.73 -2.52 29.39
CA ARG A 8 -24.38 -3.89 28.99
C ARG A 8 -25.24 -5.00 29.66
N ARG A 9 -25.72 -4.78 30.87
CA ARG A 9 -26.60 -5.73 31.56
C ARG A 9 -28.05 -5.73 31.06
N ALA A 10 -28.51 -4.61 30.47
CA ALA A 10 -29.85 -4.50 29.89
C ALA A 10 -29.96 -5.20 28.52
N LEU A 11 -28.88 -5.23 27.74
CA LEU A 11 -28.85 -5.95 26.44
C LEU A 11 -28.85 -7.47 26.60
N LEU A 12 -28.19 -8.00 27.64
CA LEU A 12 -28.10 -9.43 27.87
C LEU A 12 -29.40 -10.04 28.49
N ARG A 13 -30.28 -9.22 29.05
CA ARG A 13 -31.58 -9.70 29.60
C ARG A 13 -32.72 -9.73 28.60
N ARG A 14 -32.60 -9.11 27.44
CA ARG A 14 -33.63 -9.14 26.38
C ARG A 14 -33.44 -10.25 25.33
N GLY A 15 -32.31 -10.99 25.39
CA GLY A 15 -31.99 -12.10 24.48
C GLY A 15 -32.40 -13.49 24.99
N LEU A 16 -32.99 -13.60 26.22
CA LEU A 16 -33.22 -14.91 26.88
C LEU A 16 -34.70 -15.28 27.10
N VAL A 17 -35.66 -14.60 26.47
CA VAL A 17 -37.10 -14.93 26.59
C VAL A 17 -37.73 -15.07 25.20
N GLY A 18 -37.19 -15.88 24.35
CA GLY A 18 -37.72 -16.11 22.99
C GLY A 18 -37.31 -17.42 22.33
N GLY A 19 -36.80 -18.38 23.11
CA GLY A 19 -36.21 -19.56 22.49
C GLY A 19 -36.57 -20.90 23.16
N ALA A 20 -37.88 -21.13 23.48
CA ALA A 20 -38.30 -22.42 23.98
C ALA A 20 -39.67 -22.80 23.40
N ALA A 21 -39.75 -23.04 22.09
CA ALA A 21 -40.83 -23.85 21.48
C ALA A 21 -40.54 -24.01 19.97
N ALA A 22 -39.62 -24.89 19.59
CA ALA A 22 -39.63 -25.56 18.26
C ALA A 22 -38.52 -26.65 18.26
N LEU A 23 -38.73 -27.69 19.07
CA LEU A 23 -38.04 -28.96 18.91
C LEU A 23 -39.07 -29.98 18.39
N ALA A 24 -38.77 -30.55 17.25
CA ALA A 24 -39.34 -31.75 16.64
C ALA A 24 -39.98 -31.49 15.25
N THR A 25 -39.14 -31.30 14.25
CA THR A 25 -39.32 -32.02 12.98
C THR A 25 -37.93 -32.31 12.44
N THR A 26 -37.44 -33.51 12.67
CA THR A 26 -36.33 -34.11 11.96
C THR A 26 -36.78 -34.33 10.52
N SER A 27 -36.67 -33.32 9.70
CA SER A 27 -36.56 -33.51 8.25
C SER A 27 -35.16 -34.08 8.00
N MET A 28 -35.09 -35.39 7.73
CA MET A 28 -33.97 -35.94 6.98
C MET A 28 -33.86 -35.12 5.68
N VAL A 29 -32.93 -34.16 5.67
CA VAL A 29 -32.45 -33.62 4.43
C VAL A 29 -31.70 -34.78 3.78
N GLY A 30 -32.39 -35.43 2.84
CA GLY A 30 -31.76 -36.39 1.96
C GLY A 30 -30.51 -35.73 1.40
N VAL A 31 -29.38 -36.40 1.61
CA VAL A 31 -28.17 -36.09 0.83
C VAL A 31 -28.57 -36.36 -0.61
N ALA A 32 -29.07 -35.31 -1.28
CA ALA A 32 -29.15 -35.33 -2.72
C ALA A 32 -27.73 -35.58 -3.18
N ASN A 33 -27.47 -36.73 -3.79
CA ASN A 33 -26.31 -36.97 -4.62
C ASN A 33 -26.35 -35.85 -5.70
N ALA A 34 -25.78 -34.71 -5.38
CA ALA A 34 -25.41 -33.74 -6.36
C ALA A 34 -24.41 -34.48 -7.27
N THR A 35 -24.87 -34.92 -8.41
CA THR A 35 -23.99 -35.30 -9.51
C THR A 35 -23.10 -34.10 -9.71
N THR A 36 -21.85 -34.19 -9.25
CA THR A 36 -20.82 -33.16 -9.38
C THR A 36 -20.55 -33.02 -10.88
N LYS A 37 -21.33 -32.12 -11.54
CA LYS A 37 -21.01 -31.67 -12.88
C LYS A 37 -19.71 -30.88 -12.78
N THR A 38 -18.65 -31.38 -13.38
CA THR A 38 -17.44 -30.57 -13.62
C THR A 38 -17.90 -29.21 -14.12
N PRO A 39 -17.51 -28.10 -13.48
CA PRO A 39 -17.96 -26.78 -13.92
C PRO A 39 -17.55 -26.59 -15.39
N LYS A 40 -18.51 -26.14 -16.21
CA LYS A 40 -18.22 -25.81 -17.61
C LYS A 40 -17.40 -24.53 -17.63
N PHE A 41 -16.22 -24.57 -18.20
CA PHE A 41 -15.37 -23.41 -18.38
C PHE A 41 -15.66 -22.76 -19.74
N ASP A 42 -15.85 -21.44 -19.72
CA ASP A 42 -16.02 -20.62 -20.93
C ASP A 42 -14.67 -20.46 -21.66
N ARG A 43 -13.58 -20.48 -20.89
CA ARG A 43 -12.22 -20.42 -21.40
C ARG A 43 -11.25 -21.14 -20.45
N ILE A 44 -10.19 -21.73 -20.99
CA ILE A 44 -9.13 -22.38 -20.21
C ILE A 44 -7.77 -21.88 -20.73
N VAL A 45 -6.94 -21.35 -19.83
CA VAL A 45 -5.55 -20.90 -20.10
C VAL A 45 -4.58 -21.63 -19.16
N ASP A 46 -3.27 -21.38 -19.29
CA ASP A 46 -2.29 -21.99 -18.38
C ASP A 46 -2.26 -21.29 -17.03
N VAL A 47 -2.19 -19.96 -17.03
CA VAL A 47 -2.10 -19.14 -15.83
C VAL A 47 -3.11 -17.98 -15.89
N ILE A 48 -3.88 -17.79 -14.83
CA ILE A 48 -4.69 -16.60 -14.62
C ILE A 48 -4.01 -15.70 -13.60
N VAL A 49 -3.85 -14.42 -13.93
CA VAL A 49 -3.33 -13.39 -13.03
C VAL A 49 -4.44 -12.40 -12.72
N VAL A 50 -4.69 -12.09 -11.44
CA VAL A 50 -5.74 -11.18 -11.01
C VAL A 50 -5.15 -9.89 -10.45
N GLY A 51 -5.42 -8.77 -11.11
CA GLY A 51 -4.90 -7.43 -10.80
C GLY A 51 -3.75 -7.00 -11.71
N SER A 52 -3.81 -5.75 -12.18
CA SER A 52 -2.86 -5.16 -13.12
C SER A 52 -1.86 -4.19 -12.47
N GLY A 53 -1.63 -4.31 -11.16
CA GLY A 53 -0.58 -3.57 -10.45
C GLY A 53 0.82 -4.10 -10.77
N PHE A 54 1.84 -3.62 -10.04
CA PHE A 54 3.24 -4.06 -10.23
C PHE A 54 3.39 -5.58 -10.18
N ALA A 55 2.79 -6.22 -9.17
CA ALA A 55 2.89 -7.65 -8.98
C ALA A 55 2.23 -8.43 -10.13
N GLY A 56 1.02 -8.01 -10.53
CA GLY A 56 0.28 -8.70 -11.59
C GLY A 56 0.92 -8.54 -12.96
N LEU A 57 1.36 -7.33 -13.33
CA LEU A 57 2.05 -7.12 -14.61
C LEU A 57 3.39 -7.86 -14.65
N ALA A 58 4.16 -7.85 -13.55
CA ALA A 58 5.40 -8.61 -13.47
C ALA A 58 5.14 -10.12 -13.54
N ALA A 59 4.08 -10.61 -12.88
CA ALA A 59 3.69 -12.02 -12.92
C ALA A 59 3.23 -12.44 -14.33
N ALA A 60 2.35 -11.67 -14.95
CA ALA A 60 1.81 -11.98 -16.27
C ALA A 60 2.93 -12.01 -17.33
N LEU A 61 3.80 -11.01 -17.34
CA LEU A 61 4.92 -10.94 -18.26
C LEU A 61 5.91 -12.10 -18.02
N GLN A 62 6.29 -12.38 -16.76
CA GLN A 62 7.21 -13.46 -16.43
C GLN A 62 6.63 -14.85 -16.79
N ALA A 63 5.34 -15.09 -16.52
CA ALA A 63 4.68 -16.34 -16.90
C ALA A 63 4.65 -16.50 -18.43
N ARG A 64 4.36 -15.45 -19.18
CA ARG A 64 4.39 -15.44 -20.63
C ARG A 64 5.78 -15.72 -21.20
N LEU A 65 6.81 -15.10 -20.61
CA LEU A 65 8.21 -15.37 -20.97
C LEU A 65 8.65 -16.81 -20.62
N SER A 66 7.96 -17.46 -19.68
CA SER A 66 8.13 -18.89 -19.36
C SER A 66 7.32 -19.82 -20.29
N GLY A 67 6.73 -19.28 -21.37
CA GLY A 67 6.02 -20.05 -22.39
C GLY A 67 4.55 -20.35 -22.09
N GLN A 68 3.97 -19.77 -21.04
CA GLN A 68 2.58 -20.04 -20.65
C GLN A 68 1.58 -19.19 -21.45
N GLU A 69 0.37 -19.72 -21.67
CA GLU A 69 -0.80 -18.95 -22.07
C GLU A 69 -1.34 -18.20 -20.84
N VAL A 70 -1.39 -16.87 -20.89
CA VAL A 70 -1.69 -16.02 -19.71
C VAL A 70 -2.89 -15.14 -19.97
N LEU A 71 -3.84 -15.18 -19.04
CA LEU A 71 -4.97 -14.25 -18.93
C LEU A 71 -4.75 -13.35 -17.70
N LEU A 72 -4.72 -12.03 -17.91
CA LEU A 72 -4.69 -11.04 -16.84
C LEU A 72 -6.05 -10.36 -16.71
N LEU A 73 -6.62 -10.38 -15.49
CA LEU A 73 -7.90 -9.80 -15.18
C LEU A 73 -7.73 -8.52 -14.34
N GLU A 74 -8.38 -7.44 -14.76
CA GLU A 74 -8.41 -6.16 -14.02
C GLU A 74 -9.86 -5.68 -13.87
N LYS A 75 -10.33 -5.46 -12.62
CA LYS A 75 -11.70 -5.04 -12.38
C LYS A 75 -12.00 -3.59 -12.79
N MET A 76 -10.97 -2.74 -12.81
CA MET A 76 -11.11 -1.33 -13.16
C MET A 76 -10.98 -1.10 -14.68
N PRO A 77 -11.47 0.06 -15.18
CA PRO A 77 -11.35 0.39 -16.59
C PRO A 77 -9.94 0.83 -17.02
N VAL A 78 -9.01 0.96 -16.05
CA VAL A 78 -7.63 1.41 -16.28
C VAL A 78 -6.63 0.50 -15.57
N ILE A 79 -5.47 0.29 -16.19
CA ILE A 79 -4.39 -0.55 -15.66
C ILE A 79 -3.68 0.16 -14.51
N GLY A 80 -3.28 -0.63 -13.52
CA GLY A 80 -2.25 -0.27 -12.55
C GLY A 80 -2.73 0.10 -11.15
N GLY A 81 -4.00 0.47 -10.94
CA GLY A 81 -4.51 0.81 -9.61
C GLY A 81 -3.58 1.69 -8.78
N ASN A 82 -3.28 1.31 -7.53
CA ASN A 82 -2.32 2.01 -6.66
C ASN A 82 -0.91 2.08 -7.25
N SER A 83 -0.54 1.09 -8.04
CA SER A 83 0.78 1.02 -8.67
C SER A 83 0.99 2.13 -9.69
N ALA A 84 -0.04 2.58 -10.41
CA ALA A 84 0.08 3.65 -11.39
C ALA A 84 0.19 5.05 -10.74
N ILE A 85 -0.52 5.30 -9.64
CA ILE A 85 -0.69 6.62 -9.03
C ILE A 85 0.36 7.00 -7.98
N ASN A 86 1.21 6.07 -7.55
CA ASN A 86 2.29 6.36 -6.59
C ASN A 86 3.45 7.14 -7.22
N GLY A 87 4.45 7.52 -6.42
CA GLY A 87 5.59 8.34 -6.86
C GLY A 87 6.65 7.65 -7.74
N GLY A 88 6.49 6.38 -8.12
CA GLY A 88 7.44 5.66 -8.97
C GLY A 88 8.83 5.47 -8.36
N ALA A 89 8.93 5.41 -7.05
CA ALA A 89 10.16 5.31 -6.28
C ALA A 89 10.44 3.85 -5.86
N PHE A 90 11.37 3.19 -6.52
CA PHE A 90 11.75 1.80 -6.36
C PHE A 90 13.02 1.67 -5.50
N ALA A 91 12.94 0.97 -4.37
CA ALA A 91 14.08 0.67 -3.51
C ALA A 91 14.89 -0.50 -4.06
N VAL A 92 16.16 -0.28 -4.41
CA VAL A 92 17.03 -1.28 -5.04
C VAL A 92 18.37 -1.31 -4.32
N ALA A 93 18.73 -2.42 -3.70
CA ALA A 93 20.05 -2.62 -3.12
C ALA A 93 21.08 -2.99 -4.22
N GLY A 94 22.24 -2.35 -4.22
CA GLY A 94 23.30 -2.61 -5.20
C GLY A 94 22.98 -2.19 -6.64
N SER A 95 22.26 -1.08 -6.83
CA SER A 95 21.95 -0.58 -8.16
C SER A 95 23.18 -0.03 -8.90
N PRO A 96 23.19 -0.01 -10.26
CA PRO A 96 24.30 0.55 -11.03
C PRO A 96 24.57 2.03 -10.72
N LEU A 97 23.51 2.80 -10.38
CA LEU A 97 23.67 4.21 -10.02
C LEU A 97 24.30 4.38 -8.64
N GLN A 98 23.99 3.53 -7.67
CA GLN A 98 24.70 3.52 -6.38
C GLN A 98 26.20 3.28 -6.58
N ALA A 99 26.56 2.29 -7.41
CA ALA A 99 27.97 2.04 -7.73
C ALA A 99 28.65 3.26 -8.39
N LYS A 100 27.96 3.93 -9.32
CA LYS A 100 28.45 5.15 -9.97
C LYS A 100 28.64 6.33 -9.00
N GLU A 101 27.76 6.45 -8.02
CA GLU A 101 27.79 7.51 -7.00
C GLU A 101 28.68 7.13 -5.79
N GLY A 102 29.34 5.97 -5.82
CA GLY A 102 30.21 5.48 -4.71
C GLY A 102 29.44 5.08 -3.45
N ILE A 103 28.12 4.84 -3.56
CA ILE A 103 27.28 4.43 -2.44
C ILE A 103 27.44 2.93 -2.23
N LYS A 104 27.91 2.55 -1.04
CA LYS A 104 28.01 1.15 -0.62
C LYS A 104 26.68 0.69 -0.03
N ASP A 105 26.06 -0.29 -0.65
CA ASP A 105 24.80 -0.89 -0.22
C ASP A 105 24.81 -2.39 -0.48
N SER A 106 23.99 -3.14 0.25
CA SER A 106 23.83 -4.57 0.07
C SER A 106 22.41 -5.03 0.41
N PRO A 107 21.98 -6.22 -0.05
CA PRO A 107 20.74 -6.85 0.38
C PRO A 107 20.63 -6.96 1.91
N GLU A 108 21.73 -7.34 2.60
CA GLU A 108 21.76 -7.49 4.05
C GLU A 108 21.53 -6.15 4.77
N LEU A 109 22.14 -5.06 4.30
CA LEU A 109 21.94 -3.72 4.85
C LEU A 109 20.50 -3.25 4.65
N MET A 110 19.92 -3.50 3.46
CA MET A 110 18.51 -3.22 3.19
C MET A 110 17.61 -4.05 4.10
N MET A 111 17.92 -5.33 4.33
CA MET A 111 17.15 -6.21 5.22
C MET A 111 17.15 -5.68 6.66
N GLN A 112 18.31 -5.24 7.18
CA GLN A 112 18.43 -4.64 8.51
C GLN A 112 17.56 -3.39 8.67
N ASP A 113 17.55 -2.50 7.68
CA ASP A 113 16.69 -1.32 7.65
C ASP A 113 15.20 -1.72 7.70
N MET A 114 14.81 -2.75 6.93
CA MET A 114 13.44 -3.23 6.88
C MET A 114 13.00 -3.90 8.18
N ILE A 115 13.86 -4.73 8.81
CA ILE A 115 13.59 -5.35 10.13
C ILE A 115 13.39 -4.26 11.18
N LYS A 116 14.28 -3.25 11.21
CA LYS A 116 14.18 -2.12 12.14
C LYS A 116 12.87 -1.34 11.96
N SER A 117 12.52 -1.00 10.72
CA SER A 117 11.27 -0.30 10.40
C SER A 117 10.05 -1.15 10.73
N GLY A 118 10.10 -2.43 10.38
CA GLY A 118 9.05 -3.42 10.65
C GLY A 118 8.89 -3.81 12.13
N ARG A 119 9.70 -3.21 13.04
CA ARG A 119 9.68 -3.51 14.49
C ARG A 119 9.95 -4.99 14.80
N GLY A 120 10.72 -5.67 13.97
CA GLY A 120 11.03 -7.11 14.13
C GLY A 120 9.87 -8.06 13.78
N LEU A 121 8.77 -7.55 13.22
CA LEU A 121 7.60 -8.36 12.84
C LEU A 121 7.72 -8.97 11.43
N SER A 122 8.72 -8.55 10.66
CA SER A 122 8.92 -9.07 9.30
C SER A 122 9.34 -10.54 9.31
N HIS A 123 8.81 -11.34 8.41
CA HIS A 123 9.23 -12.72 8.20
C HIS A 123 10.56 -12.73 7.44
N VAL A 124 11.61 -13.20 8.11
CA VAL A 124 13.01 -13.09 7.65
C VAL A 124 13.22 -13.77 6.29
N ASP A 125 12.57 -14.93 6.07
CA ASP A 125 12.69 -15.68 4.82
C ASP A 125 12.12 -14.90 3.63
N LEU A 126 10.95 -14.25 3.82
CA LEU A 126 10.34 -13.39 2.80
C LEU A 126 11.19 -12.14 2.56
N LEU A 127 11.72 -11.52 3.64
CA LEU A 127 12.63 -10.38 3.50
C LEU A 127 13.87 -10.72 2.70
N LYS A 128 14.48 -11.87 2.96
CA LYS A 128 15.66 -12.34 2.22
C LYS A 128 15.35 -12.45 0.73
N MET A 129 14.25 -13.13 0.37
CA MET A 129 13.80 -13.22 -1.02
C MET A 129 13.58 -11.85 -1.65
N LEU A 130 12.95 -10.92 -0.90
CA LEU A 130 12.70 -9.57 -1.38
C LEU A 130 14.00 -8.82 -1.68
N VAL A 131 14.90 -8.70 -0.70
CA VAL A 131 16.09 -7.85 -0.84
C VAL A 131 17.07 -8.37 -1.90
N GLU A 132 17.26 -9.71 -1.98
CA GLU A 132 18.05 -10.37 -3.02
C GLU A 132 17.41 -10.23 -4.41
N GLY A 133 16.07 -10.18 -4.45
CA GLY A 133 15.28 -10.03 -5.69
C GLY A 133 15.23 -8.60 -6.24
N THR A 134 15.59 -7.56 -5.47
CA THR A 134 15.43 -6.15 -5.89
C THR A 134 16.24 -5.81 -7.14
N ARG A 135 17.51 -6.24 -7.20
CA ARG A 135 18.37 -5.97 -8.35
C ARG A 135 17.89 -6.73 -9.61
N PRO A 136 17.61 -8.05 -9.57
CA PRO A 136 17.02 -8.73 -10.71
C PRO A 136 15.68 -8.17 -11.17
N ALA A 137 14.84 -7.65 -10.24
CA ALA A 137 13.59 -7.01 -10.59
C ALA A 137 13.81 -5.63 -11.25
N PHE A 138 14.80 -4.87 -10.81
CA PHE A 138 15.20 -3.62 -11.44
C PHE A 138 15.68 -3.84 -12.87
N ASP A 139 16.59 -4.79 -13.09
CA ASP A 139 17.11 -5.12 -14.41
C ASP A 139 15.98 -5.60 -15.34
N PHE A 140 15.03 -6.39 -14.81
CA PHE A 140 13.86 -6.82 -15.54
C PHE A 140 12.99 -5.65 -16.04
N VAL A 141 12.66 -4.69 -15.19
CA VAL A 141 11.81 -3.57 -15.61
C VAL A 141 12.54 -2.63 -16.59
N VAL A 142 13.86 -2.43 -16.41
CA VAL A 142 14.70 -1.66 -17.35
C VAL A 142 14.73 -2.34 -18.73
N GLN A 143 14.90 -3.65 -18.77
CA GLN A 143 14.86 -4.44 -20.02
C GLN A 143 13.52 -4.28 -20.76
N HIS A 144 12.43 -4.06 -20.03
CA HIS A 144 11.09 -3.84 -20.55
C HIS A 144 10.69 -2.36 -20.66
N GLY A 145 11.68 -1.46 -20.82
CA GLY A 145 11.45 -0.10 -21.23
C GLY A 145 11.21 0.92 -20.12
N VAL A 146 11.30 0.52 -18.84
CA VAL A 146 11.20 1.46 -17.72
C VAL A 146 12.45 2.34 -17.63
N LYS A 147 12.26 3.67 -17.53
CA LYS A 147 13.33 4.63 -17.43
C LYS A 147 13.37 5.27 -16.04
N PHE A 148 14.56 5.35 -15.46
CA PHE A 148 14.81 5.97 -14.17
C PHE A 148 15.63 7.24 -14.30
N LYS A 149 15.48 8.16 -13.33
CA LYS A 149 16.30 9.35 -13.21
C LYS A 149 17.77 8.96 -12.99
N PRO A 150 18.73 9.78 -13.47
CA PRO A 150 20.16 9.45 -13.43
C PRO A 150 20.81 9.74 -12.06
N PHE A 151 20.07 9.66 -10.97
CA PHE A 151 20.55 9.85 -9.59
C PHE A 151 19.75 9.02 -8.60
N VAL A 152 20.36 8.70 -7.46
CA VAL A 152 19.76 7.94 -6.37
C VAL A 152 19.18 8.90 -5.32
N GLN A 153 17.99 8.60 -4.80
CA GLN A 153 17.35 9.37 -3.73
C GLN A 153 17.46 8.66 -2.38
N HIS A 154 17.43 9.42 -1.31
CA HIS A 154 17.41 8.92 0.07
C HIS A 154 16.04 9.20 0.70
N PHE A 155 15.33 8.13 1.08
CA PHE A 155 14.07 8.22 1.82
C PHE A 155 14.29 7.87 3.31
N GLY A 156 13.48 8.47 4.18
CA GLY A 156 13.54 8.25 5.62
C GLY A 156 13.42 6.77 6.00
N GLY A 157 14.21 6.36 6.97
CA GLY A 157 14.29 4.98 7.46
C GLY A 157 15.29 4.07 6.73
N HIS A 158 15.76 4.46 5.55
CA HIS A 158 16.89 3.80 4.90
C HIS A 158 18.22 4.32 5.44
N SER A 159 19.17 3.46 5.67
CA SER A 159 20.53 3.83 6.14
C SER A 159 21.36 4.49 5.05
N VAL A 160 21.10 4.15 3.77
CA VAL A 160 21.78 4.71 2.60
C VAL A 160 20.81 5.08 1.49
N PRO A 161 21.18 6.00 0.56
CA PRO A 161 20.40 6.26 -0.64
C PRO A 161 20.28 5.01 -1.51
N ARG A 162 19.04 4.54 -1.79
CA ARG A 162 18.78 3.36 -2.64
C ARG A 162 17.52 3.48 -3.49
N ILE A 163 16.96 4.68 -3.57
CA ILE A 163 15.69 4.88 -4.26
C ILE A 163 15.92 5.30 -5.70
N MET A 164 15.49 4.44 -6.61
CA MET A 164 15.46 4.68 -8.05
C MET A 164 14.08 5.24 -8.41
N GLN A 165 13.99 6.48 -8.85
CA GLN A 165 12.72 7.09 -9.22
C GLN A 165 12.55 7.12 -10.76
N THR A 166 11.36 6.75 -11.24
CA THR A 166 11.03 6.87 -12.67
C THR A 166 11.19 8.30 -13.16
N VAL A 167 11.50 8.48 -14.45
CA VAL A 167 11.63 9.82 -15.07
C VAL A 167 10.35 10.62 -14.88
N GLU A 168 9.18 9.96 -15.04
CA GLU A 168 7.86 10.58 -14.92
C GLU A 168 7.49 10.91 -13.46
N SER A 169 8.27 10.46 -12.47
CA SER A 169 7.97 10.61 -11.05
C SER A 169 6.61 10.00 -10.63
N THR A 170 6.13 9.01 -11.37
CA THR A 170 4.92 8.25 -11.08
C THR A 170 5.15 6.76 -11.29
N GLY A 171 4.37 5.92 -10.62
CA GLY A 171 4.38 4.48 -10.85
C GLY A 171 3.88 4.07 -12.24
N GLY A 172 3.14 4.98 -12.91
CA GLY A 172 2.78 4.85 -14.32
C GLY A 172 3.99 4.66 -15.23
N GLY A 173 5.16 5.22 -14.87
CA GLY A 173 6.43 4.99 -15.55
C GLY A 173 6.94 3.54 -15.49
N ILE A 174 6.38 2.70 -14.60
CA ILE A 174 6.65 1.26 -14.55
C ILE A 174 5.47 0.47 -15.14
N THR A 175 4.23 0.78 -14.74
CA THR A 175 3.07 -0.02 -15.15
C THR A 175 2.79 0.04 -16.64
N ARG A 176 2.94 1.22 -17.27
CA ARG A 176 2.72 1.34 -18.73
C ARG A 176 3.70 0.53 -19.56
N PRO A 177 5.03 0.67 -19.42
CA PRO A 177 5.97 -0.16 -20.19
C PRO A 177 5.79 -1.66 -19.95
N LEU A 178 5.50 -2.09 -18.73
CA LEU A 178 5.23 -3.50 -18.44
C LEU A 178 3.93 -3.99 -19.11
N ALA A 179 2.86 -3.18 -19.11
CA ALA A 179 1.60 -3.52 -19.77
C ALA A 179 1.77 -3.61 -21.30
N ASP A 180 2.56 -2.71 -21.88
CA ASP A 180 2.88 -2.73 -23.30
C ASP A 180 3.70 -3.97 -23.64
N SER A 181 4.71 -4.31 -22.84
CA SER A 181 5.46 -5.56 -22.98
C SER A 181 4.57 -6.81 -22.84
N CYS A 182 3.60 -6.80 -21.92
CA CYS A 182 2.61 -7.89 -21.81
C CYS A 182 1.83 -8.06 -23.10
N ARG A 183 1.29 -6.97 -23.67
CA ARG A 183 0.54 -7.01 -24.95
C ARG A 183 1.40 -7.48 -26.11
N GLU A 184 2.62 -6.94 -26.25
CA GLU A 184 3.57 -7.33 -27.29
C GLU A 184 3.94 -8.82 -27.24
N LYS A 185 4.01 -9.39 -26.04
CA LYS A 185 4.28 -10.82 -25.83
C LYS A 185 3.02 -11.69 -25.93
N GLY A 186 1.83 -11.10 -26.13
CA GLY A 186 0.58 -11.83 -26.28
C GLY A 186 -0.04 -12.30 -24.96
N VAL A 187 0.14 -11.55 -23.88
CA VAL A 187 -0.70 -11.69 -22.68
C VAL A 187 -2.08 -11.12 -23.01
N ASP A 188 -3.12 -11.90 -22.77
CA ASP A 188 -4.49 -11.42 -22.90
C ASP A 188 -4.89 -10.63 -21.64
N ILE A 189 -5.32 -9.37 -21.81
CA ILE A 189 -5.64 -8.47 -20.71
C ILE A 189 -7.10 -8.08 -20.79
N HIS A 190 -7.90 -8.56 -19.84
CA HIS A 190 -9.30 -8.21 -19.68
C HIS A 190 -9.47 -7.13 -18.63
N MET A 191 -9.94 -5.97 -19.10
CA MET A 191 -10.32 -4.84 -18.25
C MET A 191 -11.79 -4.98 -17.87
N ARG A 192 -12.19 -4.39 -16.73
CA ARG A 192 -13.57 -4.53 -16.21
C ARG A 192 -13.95 -6.01 -15.98
N ALA A 193 -12.99 -6.82 -15.59
CA ALA A 193 -13.12 -8.24 -15.28
C ALA A 193 -12.86 -8.44 -13.78
N LYS A 194 -13.94 -8.53 -12.99
CA LYS A 194 -13.90 -8.70 -11.55
C LYS A 194 -13.92 -10.18 -11.19
N MET A 195 -12.92 -10.64 -10.44
CA MET A 195 -12.95 -11.97 -9.82
C MET A 195 -14.04 -12.00 -8.75
N GLU A 196 -14.90 -13.02 -8.78
CA GLU A 196 -15.96 -13.24 -7.79
C GLU A 196 -15.59 -14.37 -6.82
N ASP A 197 -15.12 -15.52 -7.35
CA ASP A 197 -14.81 -16.68 -6.50
C ASP A 197 -13.79 -17.61 -7.18
N PHE A 198 -13.24 -18.52 -6.39
CA PHE A 198 -12.37 -19.61 -6.87
C PHE A 198 -13.18 -20.82 -7.32
N VAL A 199 -12.75 -21.44 -8.42
CA VAL A 199 -13.18 -22.78 -8.80
C VAL A 199 -12.13 -23.78 -8.31
N ARG A 200 -12.56 -24.79 -7.56
CA ARG A 200 -11.68 -25.78 -6.94
C ARG A 200 -12.01 -27.19 -7.41
N ASP A 201 -11.00 -27.99 -7.54
CA ASP A 201 -11.15 -29.44 -7.66
C ASP A 201 -11.58 -30.01 -6.31
N GLU A 202 -12.72 -30.71 -6.27
CA GLU A 202 -13.32 -31.20 -5.03
C GLU A 202 -12.47 -32.30 -4.35
N LYS A 203 -11.69 -33.05 -5.10
CA LYS A 203 -10.89 -34.18 -4.57
C LYS A 203 -9.57 -33.71 -3.96
N THR A 204 -8.95 -32.73 -4.59
CA THR A 204 -7.59 -32.28 -4.21
C THR A 204 -7.59 -30.93 -3.49
N GLY A 205 -8.71 -30.18 -3.53
CA GLY A 205 -8.78 -28.79 -3.06
C GLY A 205 -7.98 -27.79 -3.90
N ARG A 206 -7.40 -28.24 -5.03
CA ARG A 206 -6.60 -27.40 -5.93
C ARG A 206 -7.49 -26.31 -6.55
N VAL A 207 -6.99 -25.09 -6.56
CA VAL A 207 -7.59 -24.00 -7.34
C VAL A 207 -7.29 -24.24 -8.81
N ILE A 208 -8.35 -24.42 -9.61
CA ILE A 208 -8.30 -24.77 -11.02
C ILE A 208 -8.91 -23.70 -11.93
N GLY A 209 -9.39 -22.61 -11.36
CA GLY A 209 -9.99 -21.51 -12.11
C GLY A 209 -10.68 -20.49 -11.24
N LEU A 210 -11.41 -19.61 -11.90
CA LEU A 210 -12.15 -18.48 -11.27
C LEU A 210 -13.53 -18.34 -11.87
N VAL A 211 -14.47 -17.88 -11.03
CA VAL A 211 -15.70 -17.22 -11.45
C VAL A 211 -15.39 -15.74 -11.62
N VAL A 212 -15.72 -15.18 -12.77
CA VAL A 212 -15.36 -13.81 -13.15
C VAL A 212 -16.60 -13.08 -13.67
N ARG A 213 -16.74 -11.83 -13.32
CA ARG A 213 -17.74 -10.91 -13.84
C ARG A 213 -17.11 -10.04 -14.91
N GLU A 214 -17.34 -10.35 -16.16
CA GLU A 214 -16.92 -9.58 -17.32
C GLU A 214 -17.80 -8.37 -17.57
N SER A 215 -17.24 -7.30 -18.12
CA SER A 215 -17.92 -6.02 -18.36
C SER A 215 -18.43 -5.35 -17.07
N TYR A 216 -17.74 -5.62 -15.95
CA TYR A 216 -18.03 -5.02 -14.64
C TYR A 216 -17.88 -3.51 -14.67
N GLN A 217 -18.84 -2.80 -14.08
CA GLN A 217 -18.85 -1.34 -13.95
C GLN A 217 -18.73 -0.95 -12.47
N PHE A 218 -17.52 -0.82 -11.98
CA PHE A 218 -17.28 -0.43 -10.59
C PHE A 218 -18.01 0.86 -10.21
N PRO A 219 -18.75 0.92 -9.07
CA PRO A 219 -18.93 -0.13 -8.06
C PRO A 219 -20.26 -0.91 -8.18
N ASP A 220 -20.88 -0.97 -9.35
CA ASP A 220 -22.18 -1.64 -9.55
C ASP A 220 -22.03 -3.17 -9.60
N GLU A 221 -22.32 -3.84 -8.48
CA GLU A 221 -22.25 -5.30 -8.32
C GLU A 221 -23.28 -6.07 -9.19
N ASN A 222 -24.26 -5.40 -9.78
CA ASN A 222 -25.23 -6.01 -10.68
C ASN A 222 -24.85 -5.89 -12.16
N SER A 223 -23.76 -5.15 -12.46
CA SER A 223 -23.28 -4.96 -13.83
C SER A 223 -22.54 -6.19 -14.36
N GLY A 224 -22.45 -6.30 -15.68
CA GLY A 224 -21.65 -7.33 -16.35
C GLY A 224 -22.30 -8.72 -16.37
N VAL A 225 -21.53 -9.71 -16.80
CA VAL A 225 -21.96 -11.11 -16.96
C VAL A 225 -20.97 -12.07 -16.30
N ILE A 226 -21.48 -13.14 -15.70
CA ILE A 226 -20.67 -14.16 -15.05
C ILE A 226 -20.12 -15.12 -16.11
N GLN A 227 -18.81 -15.38 -16.02
CA GLN A 227 -18.08 -16.38 -16.80
C GLN A 227 -17.19 -17.21 -15.89
N THR A 228 -16.81 -18.40 -16.33
CA THR A 228 -15.95 -19.30 -15.58
C THR A 228 -14.69 -19.59 -16.38
N TYR A 229 -13.54 -19.22 -15.82
CA TYR A 229 -12.23 -19.39 -16.47
C TYR A 229 -11.39 -20.44 -15.77
N GLY A 230 -10.84 -21.39 -16.54
CA GLY A 230 -9.95 -22.44 -16.05
C GLY A 230 -8.48 -22.05 -16.14
N ALA A 231 -7.70 -22.50 -15.15
CA ALA A 231 -6.25 -22.32 -15.10
C ALA A 231 -5.57 -23.69 -14.97
N ARG A 232 -4.90 -24.14 -16.02
CA ARG A 232 -4.22 -25.46 -16.01
C ARG A 232 -3.14 -25.53 -14.95
N ARG A 233 -2.37 -24.46 -14.73
CA ARG A 233 -1.23 -24.43 -13.80
C ARG A 233 -1.54 -23.75 -12.50
N GLY A 234 -2.42 -22.75 -12.48
CA GLY A 234 -2.86 -22.07 -11.29
C GLY A 234 -3.19 -20.59 -11.48
N VAL A 235 -3.55 -19.96 -10.37
CA VAL A 235 -3.98 -18.57 -10.28
C VAL A 235 -2.97 -17.77 -9.43
N VAL A 236 -2.59 -16.60 -9.92
CA VAL A 236 -1.75 -15.62 -9.18
C VAL A 236 -2.61 -14.42 -8.78
N MET A 237 -2.82 -14.26 -7.48
CA MET A 237 -3.55 -13.13 -6.91
C MET A 237 -2.59 -11.95 -6.68
N ALA A 238 -2.87 -10.83 -7.33
CA ALA A 238 -2.09 -9.57 -7.24
C ALA A 238 -3.02 -8.37 -7.06
N THR A 239 -4.04 -8.54 -6.24
CA THR A 239 -5.24 -7.69 -6.15
C THR A 239 -5.07 -6.43 -5.30
N GLY A 240 -3.89 -6.24 -4.69
CA GLY A 240 -3.60 -5.11 -3.82
C GLY A 240 -4.28 -5.19 -2.46
N GLY A 241 -4.24 -4.07 -1.71
CA GLY A 241 -4.74 -3.99 -0.34
C GLY A 241 -6.23 -3.63 -0.23
N PHE A 242 -6.65 -3.34 1.01
CA PHE A 242 -8.05 -3.12 1.39
C PHE A 242 -8.31 -1.72 1.98
N SER A 243 -7.45 -0.76 1.74
CA SER A 243 -7.50 0.58 2.38
C SER A 243 -8.80 1.38 2.14
N ARG A 244 -9.54 1.07 1.07
CA ARG A 244 -10.85 1.68 0.73
C ARG A 244 -12.05 0.89 1.27
N ASN A 245 -11.85 -0.29 1.84
CA ASN A 245 -12.90 -1.04 2.50
C ASN A 245 -13.01 -0.59 3.96
N LEU A 246 -13.87 0.39 4.22
CA LEU A 246 -14.04 0.99 5.53
C LEU A 246 -14.42 -0.06 6.59
N ALA A 247 -15.38 -0.92 6.27
CA ALA A 247 -15.87 -1.94 7.22
C ALA A 247 -14.75 -2.93 7.58
N PHE A 248 -14.05 -3.47 6.59
CA PHE A 248 -12.96 -4.42 6.82
C PHE A 248 -11.77 -3.76 7.54
N ARG A 249 -11.43 -2.51 7.19
CA ARG A 249 -10.39 -1.72 7.86
C ARG A 249 -10.70 -1.49 9.34
N MET A 250 -11.93 -1.09 9.67
CA MET A 250 -12.38 -0.88 11.04
C MET A 250 -12.47 -2.18 11.86
N MET A 251 -12.69 -3.33 11.21
CA MET A 251 -12.58 -4.63 11.88
C MET A 251 -11.17 -4.91 12.36
N GLN A 252 -10.15 -4.44 11.65
CA GLN A 252 -8.76 -4.63 12.00
C GLN A 252 -8.29 -3.61 13.02
N ASP A 253 -8.64 -2.34 12.82
CA ASP A 253 -8.35 -1.23 13.73
C ASP A 253 -9.55 -0.25 13.76
N PRO A 254 -10.34 -0.24 14.84
CA PRO A 254 -11.51 0.64 14.97
C PRO A 254 -11.19 2.14 14.90
N GLN A 255 -9.92 2.55 15.09
CA GLN A 255 -9.51 3.95 14.99
C GLN A 255 -9.38 4.42 13.53
N LEU A 256 -9.29 3.47 12.58
CA LEU A 256 -9.21 3.77 11.16
C LEU A 256 -10.61 3.94 10.53
N ASP A 257 -11.41 4.81 11.10
CA ASP A 257 -12.78 5.10 10.69
C ASP A 257 -12.85 6.07 9.48
N ASP A 258 -14.04 6.62 9.21
CA ASP A 258 -14.31 7.50 8.08
C ASP A 258 -13.65 8.89 8.18
N ARG A 259 -13.14 9.29 9.36
CA ARG A 259 -12.34 10.50 9.55
C ARG A 259 -10.98 10.41 8.83
N LEU A 260 -10.53 9.21 8.52
CA LEU A 260 -9.29 8.94 7.79
C LEU A 260 -9.60 8.53 6.34
N ASP A 261 -9.41 9.44 5.40
CA ASP A 261 -9.44 9.12 3.96
C ASP A 261 -8.29 8.16 3.58
N SER A 262 -8.26 7.70 2.36
CA SER A 262 -7.16 6.88 1.84
C SER A 262 -6.47 7.57 0.66
N THR A 263 -5.15 7.44 0.58
CA THR A 263 -4.35 7.87 -0.57
C THR A 263 -4.52 6.96 -1.79
N ASN A 264 -5.19 5.82 -1.61
CA ASN A 264 -5.22 4.74 -2.58
C ASN A 264 -6.35 4.91 -3.59
N HIS A 265 -6.20 4.21 -4.72
CA HIS A 265 -7.21 4.09 -5.77
C HIS A 265 -8.52 3.52 -5.22
N MET A 266 -9.66 3.94 -5.77
CA MET A 266 -10.99 3.51 -5.31
C MET A 266 -11.18 1.99 -5.37
N GLY A 267 -10.50 1.31 -6.27
CA GLY A 267 -10.51 -0.14 -6.40
C GLY A 267 -9.75 -0.94 -5.34
N ALA A 268 -9.10 -0.28 -4.35
CA ALA A 268 -8.39 -0.96 -3.26
C ALA A 268 -9.35 -1.44 -2.15
N THR A 269 -10.23 -2.34 -2.48
CA THR A 269 -11.39 -2.79 -1.69
C THR A 269 -11.23 -4.16 -1.03
N GLY A 270 -10.13 -4.89 -1.37
CA GLY A 270 -9.71 -6.11 -0.66
C GLY A 270 -10.48 -7.37 -0.99
N GLU A 271 -11.33 -7.40 -2.02
CA GLU A 271 -12.15 -8.60 -2.35
C GLU A 271 -11.27 -9.83 -2.62
N GLY A 272 -10.15 -9.65 -3.34
CA GLY A 272 -9.22 -10.76 -3.62
C GLY A 272 -8.57 -11.31 -2.36
N LEU A 273 -8.22 -10.46 -1.38
CA LEU A 273 -7.73 -10.92 -0.07
C LEU A 273 -8.84 -11.68 0.68
N ILE A 274 -10.04 -11.13 0.76
CA ILE A 274 -11.18 -11.77 1.43
C ILE A 274 -11.48 -13.13 0.78
N ALA A 275 -11.45 -13.23 -0.55
CA ALA A 275 -11.63 -14.49 -1.26
C ALA A 275 -10.54 -15.52 -0.91
N MET A 276 -9.27 -15.11 -0.80
CA MET A 276 -8.18 -16.00 -0.38
C MET A 276 -8.35 -16.48 1.07
N LEU A 277 -8.79 -15.60 1.99
CA LEU A 277 -9.08 -15.98 3.37
C LEU A 277 -10.26 -16.97 3.45
N ASN A 278 -11.33 -16.73 2.70
CA ASN A 278 -12.46 -17.65 2.58
C ASN A 278 -12.07 -19.01 1.96
N ALA A 279 -11.08 -19.00 1.09
CA ALA A 279 -10.50 -20.21 0.52
C ALA A 279 -9.60 -21.00 1.51
N GLY A 280 -9.45 -20.54 2.75
CA GLY A 280 -8.65 -21.16 3.80
C GLY A 280 -7.23 -20.59 3.92
N GLY A 281 -6.90 -19.53 3.22
CA GLY A 281 -5.64 -18.81 3.37
C GLY A 281 -5.50 -18.19 4.77
N ALA A 282 -4.33 -18.27 5.37
CA ALA A 282 -4.07 -17.70 6.69
C ALA A 282 -3.90 -16.19 6.63
N PRO A 283 -4.52 -15.41 7.53
CA PRO A 283 -4.22 -13.98 7.66
C PRO A 283 -2.87 -13.77 8.36
N VAL A 284 -2.09 -12.80 7.89
CA VAL A 284 -0.83 -12.35 8.50
C VAL A 284 -0.85 -10.85 8.63
N GLN A 285 -0.73 -10.34 9.87
CA GLN A 285 -0.54 -8.91 10.16
C GLN A 285 -1.57 -7.99 9.50
N ILE A 286 -2.81 -8.42 9.32
CA ILE A 286 -3.86 -7.63 8.64
C ILE A 286 -4.27 -6.38 9.44
N ASP A 287 -3.95 -6.33 10.73
CA ASP A 287 -4.07 -5.18 11.62
C ASP A 287 -2.96 -4.13 11.40
N GLN A 288 -1.88 -4.50 10.71
CA GLN A 288 -0.78 -3.58 10.41
C GLN A 288 -1.12 -2.73 9.17
N ILE A 289 -1.72 -1.58 9.40
CA ILE A 289 -2.15 -0.64 8.34
C ILE A 289 -1.35 0.64 8.46
N GLN A 290 -0.61 0.98 7.40
CA GLN A 290 0.24 2.17 7.37
C GLN A 290 -0.55 3.41 6.97
N LEU A 291 -0.40 4.46 7.76
CA LEU A 291 -0.87 5.79 7.41
C LEU A 291 0.24 6.61 6.74
N GLY A 292 -0.15 7.50 5.83
CA GLY A 292 0.73 8.46 5.17
C GLY A 292 0.71 9.78 5.93
N PRO A 293 1.74 10.10 6.73
CA PRO A 293 1.75 11.28 7.60
C PRO A 293 1.90 12.62 6.85
N TRP A 294 2.03 12.58 5.55
CA TRP A 294 2.29 13.74 4.69
C TRP A 294 1.05 14.33 4.03
N SER A 295 -0.12 13.72 4.20
CA SER A 295 -1.36 14.11 3.53
C SER A 295 -2.04 15.31 4.21
N SER A 296 -3.12 15.81 3.61
CA SER A 296 -3.89 16.96 4.11
C SER A 296 -5.36 16.61 4.30
N PRO A 297 -6.04 17.21 5.30
CA PRO A 297 -7.48 17.12 5.43
C PRO A 297 -8.22 17.91 4.33
N ASP A 298 -7.53 18.85 3.64
CA ASP A 298 -8.11 19.80 2.69
C ASP A 298 -8.31 19.22 1.28
N GLU A 299 -7.83 18.02 1.02
CA GLU A 299 -7.92 17.37 -0.29
C GLU A 299 -8.21 15.87 -0.16
N LYS A 300 -8.74 15.26 -1.21
CA LYS A 300 -9.04 13.83 -1.26
C LYS A 300 -7.89 13.02 -1.88
N GLY A 301 -7.81 11.74 -1.55
CA GLY A 301 -6.83 10.82 -2.11
C GLY A 301 -5.38 11.19 -1.73
N PHE A 302 -4.43 10.95 -2.64
CA PHE A 302 -3.01 11.26 -2.41
C PHE A 302 -2.75 12.76 -2.32
N GLY A 303 -3.35 13.55 -3.19
CA GLY A 303 -3.33 15.00 -3.18
C GLY A 303 -1.98 15.65 -3.55
N LEU A 304 -2.00 16.99 -3.60
CA LEU A 304 -0.84 17.84 -3.93
C LEU A 304 0.07 18.06 -2.72
N VAL A 305 -0.53 18.19 -1.53
CA VAL A 305 0.18 18.40 -0.26
C VAL A 305 1.11 17.25 0.08
N SER A 306 0.74 16.01 -0.28
CA SER A 306 1.59 14.85 -0.05
C SER A 306 2.96 14.97 -0.73
N GLN A 307 3.00 15.48 -1.96
CA GLN A 307 4.26 15.72 -2.67
C GLN A 307 4.99 16.94 -2.09
N PHE A 308 4.27 18.02 -1.78
CA PHE A 308 4.83 19.21 -1.16
C PHE A 308 5.53 18.86 0.16
N ASN A 309 4.88 18.13 1.05
CA ASN A 309 5.45 17.74 2.33
C ASN A 309 6.65 16.80 2.20
N THR A 310 6.63 15.90 1.21
CA THR A 310 7.75 14.97 0.98
C THR A 310 9.00 15.68 0.47
N ILE A 311 8.85 16.70 -0.37
CA ILE A 311 9.98 17.37 -1.07
C ILE A 311 10.42 18.63 -0.33
N ALA A 312 9.50 19.38 0.25
CA ALA A 312 9.72 20.71 0.82
C ALA A 312 9.39 20.78 2.32
N GLY A 313 8.18 20.44 2.72
CA GLY A 313 7.69 20.61 4.08
C GLY A 313 8.54 19.89 5.12
N PHE A 314 8.57 18.57 5.09
CA PHE A 314 9.29 17.80 6.09
C PHE A 314 10.82 17.86 5.97
N PRO A 315 11.46 17.74 4.79
CA PRO A 315 12.92 17.78 4.75
C PRO A 315 13.50 19.18 5.01
N LYS A 316 12.80 20.24 4.66
CA LYS A 316 13.34 21.61 4.69
C LYS A 316 12.61 22.56 5.63
N GLY A 317 11.37 22.26 6.00
CA GLY A 317 10.55 23.04 6.91
C GLY A 317 10.38 22.39 8.30
N ILE A 318 9.38 22.81 9.04
CA ILE A 318 9.00 22.28 10.35
C ILE A 318 7.48 22.05 10.44
N MET A 319 7.07 21.20 11.37
CA MET A 319 5.66 20.95 11.68
C MET A 319 5.36 21.38 13.12
N VAL A 320 4.29 22.15 13.31
CA VAL A 320 3.91 22.72 14.60
C VAL A 320 2.47 22.40 14.99
N ASP A 321 2.23 22.24 16.28
CA ASP A 321 0.88 22.18 16.85
C ASP A 321 0.28 23.62 16.83
N PRO A 322 -0.85 23.85 16.14
CA PRO A 322 -1.43 25.19 16.03
C PRO A 322 -1.89 25.79 17.36
N ARG A 323 -2.21 24.97 18.36
CA ARG A 323 -2.61 25.45 19.69
C ARG A 323 -1.46 26.12 20.46
N THR A 324 -0.25 25.65 20.21
CA THR A 324 0.93 26.06 21.00
C THR A 324 1.98 26.80 20.15
N GLY A 325 1.92 26.75 18.84
CA GLY A 325 2.93 27.27 17.93
C GLY A 325 4.29 26.57 18.05
N LYS A 326 4.36 25.37 18.66
CA LYS A 326 5.60 24.63 18.92
C LYS A 326 5.69 23.37 18.07
N ARG A 327 6.94 22.97 17.71
CA ARG A 327 7.21 21.63 17.18
C ARG A 327 6.88 20.56 18.23
N PHE A 328 6.48 19.39 17.79
CA PHE A 328 6.05 18.28 18.66
C PHE A 328 6.62 16.93 18.27
N CYS A 329 7.34 16.82 17.14
CA CYS A 329 7.95 15.57 16.69
C CYS A 329 9.16 15.80 15.78
N ASN A 330 9.87 14.72 15.46
CA ASN A 330 10.86 14.68 14.40
C ASN A 330 10.16 14.50 13.04
N GLU A 331 10.19 15.53 12.19
CA GLU A 331 9.53 15.52 10.87
C GLU A 331 10.13 14.53 9.88
N LEU A 332 11.30 13.96 10.18
CA LEU A 332 11.97 12.90 9.38
C LEU A 332 12.01 11.54 10.08
N ALA A 333 11.29 11.37 11.19
CA ALA A 333 11.08 10.05 11.79
C ALA A 333 10.37 9.09 10.80
N ASP A 334 10.33 7.80 11.11
CA ASP A 334 9.57 6.84 10.32
C ASP A 334 8.07 7.19 10.27
N ARG A 335 7.36 6.56 9.35
CA ARG A 335 5.94 6.91 9.08
C ARG A 335 5.05 6.68 10.28
N LYS A 336 5.25 5.56 11.01
CA LYS A 336 4.44 5.25 12.18
C LYS A 336 4.66 6.25 13.30
N ALA A 337 5.89 6.56 13.64
CA ALA A 337 6.21 7.53 14.69
C ALA A 337 5.62 8.92 14.41
N ARG A 338 5.72 9.41 13.16
CA ARG A 338 5.10 10.68 12.76
C ARG A 338 3.57 10.63 12.80
N THR A 339 2.98 9.55 12.32
CA THR A 339 1.54 9.37 12.33
C THR A 339 0.99 9.36 13.74
N ASP A 340 1.61 8.58 14.63
CA ASP A 340 1.20 8.49 16.03
C ASP A 340 1.28 9.87 16.71
N ALA A 341 2.36 10.63 16.43
CA ALA A 341 2.50 11.99 16.95
C ALA A 341 1.43 12.95 16.41
N ILE A 342 1.05 12.86 15.13
CA ILE A 342 -0.01 13.71 14.55
C ILE A 342 -1.37 13.33 15.12
N LEU A 343 -1.69 12.04 15.19
CA LEU A 343 -2.98 11.54 15.68
C LEU A 343 -3.17 11.81 17.19
N SER A 344 -2.07 11.95 17.94
CA SER A 344 -2.13 12.34 19.36
C SER A 344 -2.56 13.80 19.59
N LEU A 345 -2.58 14.63 18.52
CA LEU A 345 -3.07 16.00 18.58
C LEU A 345 -4.60 16.01 18.51
N GLU A 346 -5.21 15.97 19.67
CA GLU A 346 -6.67 15.97 19.84
C GLU A 346 -7.09 17.03 20.84
N GLU A 347 -8.26 17.60 20.63
CA GLU A 347 -8.91 18.51 21.58
C GLU A 347 -10.41 18.23 21.63
N ASN A 348 -10.90 17.86 22.80
CA ASN A 348 -12.33 17.51 23.02
C ASN A 348 -12.86 16.43 22.04
N GLY A 349 -12.08 15.40 21.77
CA GLY A 349 -12.44 14.31 20.85
C GLY A 349 -12.38 14.68 19.36
N LYS A 350 -11.83 15.84 19.03
CA LYS A 350 -11.69 16.30 17.64
C LYS A 350 -10.22 16.40 17.22
N PRO A 351 -9.90 16.04 15.97
CA PRO A 351 -8.54 16.14 15.45
C PRO A 351 -8.06 17.60 15.44
N VAL A 352 -6.82 17.80 15.85
CA VAL A 352 -6.10 19.08 15.69
C VAL A 352 -5.11 18.91 14.55
N TYR A 353 -5.30 19.64 13.48
CA TYR A 353 -4.48 19.53 12.27
C TYR A 353 -3.18 20.33 12.41
N PRO A 354 -2.01 19.69 12.56
CA PRO A 354 -0.75 20.43 12.63
C PRO A 354 -0.45 21.17 11.33
N ILE A 355 0.32 22.23 11.45
CA ILE A 355 0.72 23.06 10.32
C ILE A 355 2.17 22.75 9.96
N CYS A 356 2.39 22.29 8.75
CA CYS A 356 3.72 22.13 8.16
C CYS A 356 4.02 23.32 7.28
N PHE A 357 5.20 23.94 7.44
CA PHE A 357 5.59 25.07 6.63
C PHE A 357 7.09 25.13 6.36
N THR A 358 7.45 25.79 5.27
CA THR A 358 8.81 26.08 4.84
C THR A 358 8.85 27.48 4.20
N ASP A 359 10.04 27.94 3.79
CA ASP A 359 10.21 29.23 3.14
C ASP A 359 10.45 29.11 1.62
N LYS A 360 10.73 30.25 0.97
CA LYS A 360 11.00 30.35 -0.47
C LYS A 360 12.10 29.39 -0.94
N LYS A 361 13.17 29.20 -0.17
CA LYS A 361 14.27 28.28 -0.52
C LYS A 361 13.81 26.83 -0.45
N GLY A 362 12.94 26.50 0.52
CA GLY A 362 12.42 25.17 0.71
C GLY A 362 11.64 24.66 -0.49
N VAL A 363 10.91 25.53 -1.17
CA VAL A 363 9.97 25.16 -2.25
C VAL A 363 10.57 25.15 -3.66
N GLU A 364 11.84 25.49 -3.86
CA GLU A 364 12.48 25.57 -5.19
C GLU A 364 12.27 24.35 -6.09
N LYS A 365 12.13 23.17 -5.49
CA LYS A 365 11.90 21.90 -6.20
C LYS A 365 10.48 21.36 -6.04
N ALA A 366 9.57 22.11 -5.44
CA ALA A 366 8.20 21.68 -5.16
C ALA A 366 7.29 21.89 -6.38
N GLN A 367 7.25 20.93 -7.29
CA GLN A 367 6.49 20.99 -8.54
C GLN A 367 4.97 21.20 -8.34
N THR A 368 4.43 20.78 -7.21
CA THR A 368 2.99 20.89 -6.89
C THR A 368 2.60 22.23 -6.27
N LEU A 369 3.57 23.13 -5.98
CA LEU A 369 3.32 24.38 -5.27
C LEU A 369 2.27 25.26 -5.98
N ALA A 370 2.45 25.53 -7.28
CA ALA A 370 1.56 26.40 -8.03
C ALA A 370 0.10 25.90 -8.01
N ASN A 371 -0.10 24.60 -8.19
CA ASN A 371 -1.42 24.00 -8.10
C ASN A 371 -1.95 23.99 -6.65
N GLY A 372 -1.09 23.73 -5.66
CA GLY A 372 -1.47 23.79 -4.25
C GLY A 372 -1.99 25.16 -3.82
N LEU A 373 -1.35 26.23 -4.29
CA LEU A 373 -1.80 27.63 -4.09
C LEU A 373 -3.13 27.87 -4.81
N LYS A 374 -3.23 27.46 -6.09
CA LYS A 374 -4.44 27.63 -6.91
C LYS A 374 -5.68 26.99 -6.30
N TYR A 375 -5.50 25.81 -5.67
CA TYR A 375 -6.60 25.03 -5.08
C TYR A 375 -6.78 25.30 -3.57
N ASN A 376 -6.04 26.27 -2.99
CA ASN A 376 -6.11 26.63 -1.58
C ASN A 376 -5.89 25.45 -0.61
N VAL A 377 -4.95 24.57 -0.95
CA VAL A 377 -4.48 23.48 -0.07
C VAL A 377 -3.05 23.74 0.44
N ILE A 378 -2.37 24.71 -0.15
CA ILE A 378 -1.14 25.35 0.32
C ILE A 378 -1.38 26.85 0.34
N TRP A 379 -0.90 27.55 1.38
CA TRP A 379 -1.06 28.98 1.55
C TRP A 379 0.30 29.69 1.56
N GLU A 380 0.35 30.92 1.05
CA GLU A 380 1.54 31.79 1.01
C GLU A 380 1.42 32.93 2.00
N PHE A 381 2.49 33.22 2.74
CA PHE A 381 2.55 34.26 3.74
C PHE A 381 3.81 35.10 3.64
N ARG A 382 3.68 36.40 3.76
CA ARG A 382 4.82 37.32 3.73
C ARG A 382 5.66 37.30 5.00
N THR A 383 5.05 36.93 6.14
CA THR A 383 5.72 36.87 7.44
C THR A 383 5.23 35.69 8.29
N ILE A 384 6.02 35.29 9.28
CA ILE A 384 5.65 34.22 10.24
C ILE A 384 4.45 34.67 11.10
N GLU A 385 4.33 35.95 11.45
CA GLU A 385 3.20 36.48 12.20
C GLU A 385 1.89 36.40 11.40
N ALA A 386 1.94 36.66 10.09
CA ALA A 386 0.78 36.47 9.19
C ALA A 386 0.35 35.03 9.12
N LEU A 387 1.31 34.09 9.02
CA LEU A 387 1.06 32.65 9.06
C LEU A 387 0.42 32.23 10.38
N ALA A 388 0.99 32.69 11.52
CA ALA A 388 0.44 32.41 12.84
C ALA A 388 -1.01 32.88 12.99
N LYS A 389 -1.30 34.12 12.59
CA LYS A 389 -2.64 34.71 12.66
C LYS A 389 -3.65 33.94 11.80
N HIS A 390 -3.27 33.53 10.57
CA HIS A 390 -4.14 32.78 9.67
C HIS A 390 -4.61 31.45 10.27
N PHE A 391 -3.72 30.74 10.94
CA PHE A 391 -4.04 29.45 11.57
C PHE A 391 -4.41 29.55 13.06
N GLY A 392 -4.61 30.74 13.59
CA GLY A 392 -5.02 30.98 14.99
C GLY A 392 -3.95 30.58 16.02
N MET A 393 -2.67 30.60 15.64
CA MET A 393 -1.56 30.20 16.50
C MET A 393 -1.10 31.36 17.39
N PRO A 394 -0.55 31.09 18.62
CA PRO A 394 0.14 32.09 19.41
C PRO A 394 1.35 32.65 18.66
N VAL A 395 1.29 33.95 18.28
CA VAL A 395 2.28 34.57 17.38
C VAL A 395 3.69 34.52 18.00
N ASP A 396 3.85 34.95 19.21
CA ASP A 396 5.16 35.01 19.89
C ASP A 396 5.78 33.60 20.04
N ALA A 397 4.93 32.59 20.29
CA ALA A 397 5.39 31.21 20.39
C ALA A 397 5.89 30.69 19.07
N LEU A 398 5.20 30.95 17.95
CA LEU A 398 5.64 30.54 16.65
C LEU A 398 6.93 31.24 16.22
N VAL A 399 7.02 32.56 16.42
CA VAL A 399 8.24 33.33 16.15
C VAL A 399 9.43 32.77 16.93
N LYS A 400 9.22 32.45 18.21
CA LYS A 400 10.25 31.78 19.03
C LYS A 400 10.62 30.43 18.48
N THR A 401 9.66 29.58 18.06
CA THR A 401 9.90 28.26 17.49
C THR A 401 10.76 28.36 16.23
N VAL A 402 10.49 29.33 15.35
CA VAL A 402 11.30 29.56 14.14
C VAL A 402 12.73 30.00 14.49
N LYS A 403 12.88 30.89 15.48
CA LYS A 403 14.19 31.32 15.97
C LYS A 403 15.00 30.15 16.55
N ASP A 404 14.38 29.32 17.38
CA ASP A 404 15.01 28.11 17.96
C ASP A 404 15.41 27.11 16.86
N TRP A 405 14.54 26.88 15.86
CA TRP A 405 14.83 26.04 14.70
C TRP A 405 16.04 26.57 13.90
N ASN A 406 16.06 27.87 13.58
CA ASN A 406 17.16 28.45 12.83
C ASN A 406 18.48 28.35 13.59
N ALA A 407 18.45 28.46 14.91
CA ALA A 407 19.63 28.23 15.77
C ALA A 407 20.09 26.77 15.72
N ALA A 408 19.18 25.80 15.76
CA ALA A 408 19.47 24.37 15.65
C ALA A 408 20.11 24.03 14.29
N VAL A 409 19.56 24.56 13.18
CA VAL A 409 20.12 24.37 11.83
C VAL A 409 21.53 24.97 11.74
N LYS A 410 21.75 26.15 12.29
CA LYS A 410 23.09 26.79 12.33
C LYS A 410 24.08 25.99 13.16
N ALA A 411 23.64 25.38 14.27
CA ALA A 411 24.46 24.54 15.13
C ALA A 411 24.71 23.14 14.56
N GLY A 412 23.95 22.72 13.53
CA GLY A 412 24.04 21.37 12.95
C GLY A 412 23.42 20.26 13.81
N GLU A 413 22.65 20.59 14.85
CA GLU A 413 22.06 19.65 15.79
C GLU A 413 20.65 20.06 16.23
N ASP A 414 19.66 19.16 16.08
CA ASP A 414 18.32 19.30 16.65
C ASP A 414 18.21 18.55 17.99
N LYS A 415 18.57 19.24 19.09
CA LYS A 415 18.52 18.65 20.44
C LYS A 415 17.10 18.34 20.91
N ALA A 416 16.09 18.99 20.32
CA ALA A 416 14.71 18.85 20.78
C ALA A 416 14.11 17.50 20.34
N PHE A 417 14.37 17.06 19.11
CA PHE A 417 13.74 15.87 18.52
C PHE A 417 14.72 14.94 17.80
N GLY A 418 16.01 15.24 17.78
CA GLY A 418 17.03 14.41 17.14
C GLY A 418 16.85 14.26 15.62
N ARG A 419 16.28 15.29 14.96
CA ARG A 419 16.06 15.25 13.54
C ARG A 419 17.36 15.42 12.76
N PRO A 420 17.65 14.55 11.72
CA PRO A 420 18.77 14.76 10.82
C PRO A 420 18.64 16.09 10.05
N LEU A 421 19.69 16.93 10.04
CA LEU A 421 19.65 18.28 9.48
C LEU A 421 20.31 18.42 8.10
N ALA A 422 20.72 17.32 7.46
CA ALA A 422 21.44 17.36 6.15
C ALA A 422 20.68 18.12 5.03
N LEU A 423 19.33 18.10 5.06
CA LEU A 423 18.47 18.81 4.12
C LEU A 423 17.76 20.01 4.74
N ALA A 424 17.93 20.25 6.04
CA ALA A 424 17.26 21.32 6.75
C ALA A 424 17.78 22.70 6.30
N ILE A 425 16.90 23.68 6.31
CA ILE A 425 17.24 25.08 6.02
C ILE A 425 16.80 25.99 7.16
N GLN A 426 17.47 27.14 7.29
CA GLN A 426 16.95 28.23 8.11
C GLN A 426 15.72 28.81 7.42
N LEU A 427 14.66 29.04 8.18
CA LEU A 427 13.41 29.64 7.74
C LEU A 427 13.49 31.17 7.85
N ASP A 428 14.18 31.81 6.92
CA ASP A 428 14.52 33.24 6.96
C ASP A 428 14.25 34.00 5.65
N LYS A 429 13.70 33.30 4.62
CA LYS A 429 13.46 33.89 3.30
C LYS A 429 11.98 33.86 2.91
N ALA A 430 11.29 34.97 3.15
CA ALA A 430 9.92 35.12 2.66
C ALA A 430 9.80 34.99 1.15
N PRO A 431 8.63 34.58 0.60
CA PRO A 431 7.45 34.16 1.33
C PRO A 431 7.57 32.77 1.99
N PHE A 432 6.71 32.52 2.98
CA PHE A 432 6.55 31.24 3.65
C PHE A 432 5.35 30.51 3.07
N TYR A 433 5.45 29.18 2.96
CA TYR A 433 4.42 28.31 2.40
C TYR A 433 4.02 27.26 3.43
N ALA A 434 2.73 27.17 3.71
CA ALA A 434 2.19 26.32 4.75
C ALA A 434 1.02 25.47 4.28
N CYS A 435 0.82 24.32 4.91
CA CYS A 435 -0.33 23.46 4.70
C CYS A 435 -0.77 22.83 6.03
N ARG A 436 -2.04 22.41 6.11
CA ARG A 436 -2.52 21.53 7.18
C ARG A 436 -2.10 20.10 6.87
N VAL A 437 -1.74 19.35 7.92
CA VAL A 437 -1.34 17.95 7.79
C VAL A 437 -2.35 17.06 8.51
N TRP A 438 -2.75 15.98 7.87
CA TRP A 438 -3.53 14.92 8.48
C TRP A 438 -3.25 13.59 7.79
N PRO A 439 -2.99 12.50 8.54
CA PRO A 439 -2.67 11.23 7.94
C PRO A 439 -3.84 10.64 7.15
N LYS A 440 -3.52 9.84 6.14
CA LYS A 440 -4.50 9.04 5.39
C LYS A 440 -4.03 7.60 5.31
N VAL A 441 -4.95 6.66 5.26
CA VAL A 441 -4.60 5.25 5.02
C VAL A 441 -3.86 5.12 3.71
N HIS A 442 -2.68 4.48 3.74
CA HIS A 442 -1.75 4.49 2.62
C HIS A 442 -1.33 3.11 2.11
N TYR A 443 -1.17 2.12 3.00
CA TYR A 443 -0.69 0.80 2.64
C TYR A 443 -1.11 -0.24 3.67
N CYS A 444 -1.54 -1.41 3.22
CA CYS A 444 -1.80 -2.56 4.08
C CYS A 444 -0.55 -3.44 4.10
N MET A 445 0.16 -3.53 5.25
CA MET A 445 1.33 -4.39 5.38
C MET A 445 0.95 -5.86 5.55
N GLY A 446 -0.25 -6.11 6.04
CA GLY A 446 -0.79 -7.44 6.20
C GLY A 446 -1.65 -7.92 5.04
N GLY A 447 -1.82 -9.21 4.95
CA GLY A 447 -2.55 -9.88 3.88
C GLY A 447 -2.62 -11.39 4.11
N VAL A 448 -2.67 -12.17 3.04
CA VAL A 448 -2.63 -13.63 3.12
C VAL A 448 -1.19 -14.12 3.32
N ALA A 449 -1.01 -15.21 4.08
CA ALA A 449 0.27 -15.88 4.26
C ALA A 449 0.77 -16.51 2.96
N ILE A 450 2.06 -16.31 2.67
CA ILE A 450 2.74 -16.98 1.55
C ILE A 450 4.06 -17.61 2.01
N ASP A 451 4.54 -18.61 1.26
CA ASP A 451 5.89 -19.12 1.38
C ASP A 451 6.88 -18.38 0.45
N THR A 452 8.14 -18.79 0.47
CA THR A 452 9.21 -18.22 -0.38
C THR A 452 9.02 -18.49 -1.88
N LYS A 453 8.06 -19.33 -2.25
CA LYS A 453 7.63 -19.59 -3.65
C LYS A 453 6.39 -18.77 -4.01
N ALA A 454 5.92 -17.90 -3.13
CA ALA A 454 4.68 -17.14 -3.26
C ALA A 454 3.40 -18.00 -3.30
N GLN A 455 3.44 -19.23 -2.78
CA GLN A 455 2.28 -20.11 -2.63
C GLN A 455 1.47 -19.68 -1.40
N VAL A 456 0.15 -19.61 -1.53
CA VAL A 456 -0.74 -19.27 -0.42
C VAL A 456 -0.78 -20.40 0.59
N LEU A 457 -0.65 -20.05 1.89
CA LEU A 457 -0.61 -20.99 3.01
C LEU A 457 -1.90 -20.94 3.83
N THR A 458 -2.33 -22.12 4.30
CA THR A 458 -3.39 -22.24 5.31
C THR A 458 -2.85 -21.90 6.71
N ALA A 459 -3.75 -21.78 7.71
CA ALA A 459 -3.38 -21.59 9.11
C ALA A 459 -2.49 -22.70 9.69
N MET A 460 -2.48 -23.88 9.08
CA MET A 460 -1.62 -25.01 9.45
C MET A 460 -0.29 -25.01 8.67
N GLY A 461 0.00 -23.94 7.89
CA GLY A 461 1.21 -23.85 7.07
C GLY A 461 1.21 -24.75 5.83
N GLN A 462 0.08 -25.31 5.45
CA GLN A 462 -0.04 -26.14 4.25
C GLN A 462 -0.30 -25.25 3.03
N VAL A 463 0.27 -25.62 1.90
CA VAL A 463 0.04 -24.91 0.62
C VAL A 463 -1.40 -25.17 0.14
N ILE A 464 -2.10 -24.12 -0.31
CA ILE A 464 -3.33 -24.26 -1.11
C ILE A 464 -2.89 -24.54 -2.56
N PRO A 465 -3.08 -25.74 -3.08
CA PRO A 465 -2.54 -26.11 -4.39
C PRO A 465 -3.15 -25.23 -5.51
N GLY A 466 -2.31 -24.77 -6.43
CA GLY A 466 -2.74 -23.95 -7.57
C GLY A 466 -3.00 -22.47 -7.24
N LEU A 467 -2.82 -22.04 -5.99
CA LEU A 467 -3.04 -20.65 -5.56
C LEU A 467 -1.75 -19.96 -5.13
N TYR A 468 -1.44 -18.84 -5.76
CA TYR A 468 -0.29 -17.98 -5.51
C TYR A 468 -0.75 -16.57 -5.20
N ALA A 469 0.05 -15.80 -4.46
CA ALA A 469 -0.24 -14.39 -4.20
C ALA A 469 1.04 -13.55 -4.16
N ALA A 470 0.94 -12.25 -4.54
CA ALA A 470 2.07 -11.34 -4.56
C ALA A 470 1.66 -9.87 -4.36
N GLY A 471 2.54 -9.08 -3.75
CA GLY A 471 2.36 -7.66 -3.48
C GLY A 471 1.42 -7.38 -2.31
N GLU A 472 0.75 -6.25 -2.31
CA GLU A 472 0.02 -5.71 -1.15
C GLU A 472 -1.14 -6.59 -0.63
N CYS A 473 -1.56 -7.64 -1.36
CA CYS A 473 -2.51 -8.62 -0.85
C CYS A 473 -1.87 -9.71 0.02
N THR A 474 -0.54 -9.72 0.19
CA THR A 474 0.21 -10.66 1.03
C THR A 474 0.71 -10.00 2.29
N GLY A 475 0.90 -10.79 3.36
CA GLY A 475 1.41 -10.32 4.65
C GLY A 475 2.79 -10.90 5.00
N GLY A 476 3.39 -10.35 6.07
CA GLY A 476 4.64 -10.84 6.64
C GLY A 476 5.92 -10.15 6.15
N THR A 477 5.92 -9.49 5.01
CA THR A 477 7.14 -8.86 4.45
C THR A 477 7.56 -7.60 5.19
N HIS A 478 6.62 -6.70 5.50
CA HIS A 478 6.95 -5.34 5.94
C HIS A 478 6.83 -5.10 7.45
N GLY A 479 6.22 -6.01 8.19
CA GLY A 479 5.98 -5.83 9.62
C GLY A 479 5.13 -4.59 9.93
N ALA A 480 5.45 -3.86 11.01
CA ALA A 480 4.64 -2.74 11.49
C ALA A 480 4.75 -1.46 10.66
N SER A 481 5.82 -1.27 9.87
CA SER A 481 6.02 -0.06 9.07
C SER A 481 6.88 -0.32 7.84
N ARG A 482 6.32 -0.08 6.67
CA ARG A 482 6.98 -0.26 5.38
C ARG A 482 7.86 0.94 5.02
N LEU A 483 9.10 0.69 4.62
CA LEU A 483 10.01 1.70 4.08
C LEU A 483 9.57 2.20 2.70
N GLY A 484 9.87 3.47 2.40
CA GLY A 484 9.61 4.06 1.08
C GLY A 484 10.28 3.27 -0.04
N GLY A 485 9.56 3.05 -1.14
CA GLY A 485 10.09 2.30 -2.30
C GLY A 485 10.00 0.78 -2.20
N CYS A 486 9.86 0.20 -0.99
CA CYS A 486 9.83 -1.25 -0.80
C CYS A 486 8.54 -1.92 -1.28
N ALA A 487 7.40 -1.21 -1.39
CA ALA A 487 6.18 -1.79 -1.97
C ALA A 487 6.33 -2.09 -3.47
N ILE A 488 7.09 -1.26 -4.20
CA ILE A 488 7.39 -1.51 -5.62
C ILE A 488 8.29 -2.74 -5.74
N ALA A 489 9.32 -2.81 -4.88
CA ALA A 489 10.21 -3.97 -4.79
C ALA A 489 9.41 -5.25 -4.53
N ASP A 490 8.57 -5.24 -3.49
CA ASP A 490 7.74 -6.39 -3.08
C ASP A 490 6.86 -6.89 -4.23
N GLY A 491 6.10 -5.99 -4.86
CA GLY A 491 5.24 -6.37 -5.97
C GLY A 491 6.00 -6.96 -7.16
N LEU A 492 7.11 -6.33 -7.57
CA LEU A 492 7.90 -6.78 -8.72
C LEU A 492 8.63 -8.10 -8.43
N VAL A 493 9.20 -8.27 -7.24
CA VAL A 493 9.94 -9.47 -6.86
C VAL A 493 9.00 -10.66 -6.70
N PHE A 494 7.99 -10.55 -5.83
CA PHE A 494 7.08 -11.67 -5.57
C PHE A 494 6.15 -11.97 -6.74
N GLY A 495 5.78 -10.97 -7.57
CA GLY A 495 5.06 -11.21 -8.81
C GLY A 495 5.83 -12.14 -9.75
N ARG A 496 7.13 -11.89 -9.93
CA ARG A 496 8.00 -12.76 -10.73
C ARG A 496 8.22 -14.14 -10.10
N ILE A 497 8.40 -14.19 -8.77
CA ILE A 497 8.54 -15.47 -8.04
C ILE A 497 7.28 -16.32 -8.20
N ALA A 498 6.10 -15.74 -8.03
CA ALA A 498 4.83 -16.43 -8.23
C ALA A 498 4.71 -17.02 -9.64
N ALA A 499 5.02 -16.20 -10.65
CA ALA A 499 4.98 -16.64 -12.05
C ALA A 499 5.96 -17.76 -12.37
N GLN A 500 7.20 -17.66 -11.88
CA GLN A 500 8.22 -18.69 -12.07
C GLN A 500 7.81 -20.03 -11.45
N ASN A 501 7.13 -20.01 -10.31
CA ASN A 501 6.71 -21.23 -9.62
C ASN A 501 5.40 -21.78 -10.17
N VAL A 502 4.38 -20.96 -10.44
CA VAL A 502 3.14 -21.45 -11.07
C VAL A 502 3.40 -22.06 -12.43
N SER A 503 4.36 -21.53 -13.20
CA SER A 503 4.74 -22.06 -14.51
C SER A 503 5.38 -23.45 -14.46
N LYS A 504 5.86 -23.89 -13.30
CA LYS A 504 6.47 -25.23 -13.09
C LYS A 504 5.46 -26.26 -12.59
N ASN A 505 4.24 -25.85 -12.22
CA ASN A 505 3.23 -26.81 -11.80
C ASN A 505 2.87 -27.77 -12.95
N ASP A 506 2.55 -28.99 -12.59
CA ASP A 506 1.93 -29.90 -13.54
C ASP A 506 0.55 -29.36 -13.96
N PRO A 507 0.24 -29.37 -15.26
CA PRO A 507 -1.02 -28.86 -15.74
C PRO A 507 -2.18 -29.76 -15.26
N TYR A 508 -3.23 -29.11 -14.78
CA TYR A 508 -4.49 -29.77 -14.44
C TYR A 508 -5.20 -30.19 -15.73
N THR A 509 -5.68 -31.43 -15.77
CA THR A 509 -6.48 -31.94 -16.89
C THR A 509 -7.96 -31.71 -16.61
N PHE A 510 -8.56 -30.85 -17.38
CA PHE A 510 -10.01 -30.63 -17.36
C PHE A 510 -10.71 -31.79 -18.08
N ALA A 511 -11.71 -32.38 -17.40
CA ALA A 511 -12.51 -33.48 -17.93
C ALA A 511 -13.53 -33.01 -18.99
#